data_73fbd4ca0e70734697f14f3e3fcf2343
#
_entry.id   73fbd4ca0e70734697f14f3e3fcf2343
#
_cell.length_a   1.000
_cell.length_b   1.000
_cell.length_c   1.000
_cell.angle_alpha   90.00
_cell.angle_beta   90.00
_cell.angle_gamma   90.00
#
_symmetry.space_group_name_H-M   'P 1'
#
loop_
_entity.id
_entity.type
_entity.pdbx_description
1 polymer ?
#
loop_
_entity_poly.entity_id
_entity_poly.type
_entity_poly.pdbx_seq_one_letter_code
_entity_poly.pdbx_strand_id
1 'polypeptide(L)'
;MKGISDMTLMTRLIAGAALALVPAMPVLAPAAIAAPVASDDPVSQMFVWWNEAFKTPGGFSPENFRKHFTEDATLVLEGKTVINGVEGWAKHFQKIQAGGGDVEIVVPFKDMFRVGDRVYTYHVIRSRRDGKTACSLAAGHGVIRDGKIASIVLVRSELDPAKGQTDPQCWTR
;
A
#
# COMPACT_ATOMS: atom_id res chain seq x y z
N MET A 1 18.48 -64.43 65.24
CA MET A 1 18.37 -65.81 64.76
C MET A 1 18.05 -65.68 63.27
N LYS A 2 19.01 -66.03 62.44
CA LYS A 2 18.97 -67.10 61.40
C LYS A 2 17.89 -66.83 60.34
N GLY A 3 18.16 -66.82 59.04
CA GLY A 3 19.24 -67.46 58.26
C GLY A 3 19.10 -66.94 56.78
N ILE A 4 20.09 -66.79 56.14
CA ILE A 4 20.87 -67.46 55.09
C ILE A 4 19.94 -68.20 54.08
N SER A 5 20.05 -67.87 52.84
CA SER A 5 20.30 -68.69 51.61
C SER A 5 19.77 -67.96 50.43
N ASP A 6 20.57 -67.60 49.60
CA ASP A 6 21.33 -68.21 48.49
C ASP A 6 20.68 -68.14 47.13
N MET A 7 21.39 -67.53 46.23
CA MET A 7 21.71 -67.95 44.86
C MET A 7 20.57 -68.08 43.86
N THR A 8 20.55 -67.25 42.82
CA THR A 8 21.04 -67.77 41.55
C THR A 8 21.13 -66.64 40.49
N LEU A 9 22.24 -66.58 39.88
CA LEU A 9 22.71 -65.87 38.70
C LEU A 9 21.79 -66.13 37.51
N MET A 10 21.27 -65.07 36.86
CA MET A 10 20.88 -65.13 35.46
C MET A 10 21.17 -63.80 34.78
N THR A 11 22.28 -63.77 34.08
CA THR A 11 22.71 -62.78 33.12
C THR A 11 21.73 -62.74 31.98
N ARG A 12 21.01 -61.61 31.80
CA ARG A 12 20.34 -61.30 30.56
C ARG A 12 20.89 -60.00 29.99
N LEU A 13 21.69 -60.12 28.94
CA LEU A 13 22.04 -59.03 28.08
C LEU A 13 20.75 -58.44 27.45
N ILE A 14 20.42 -57.22 27.77
CA ILE A 14 19.46 -56.43 27.03
C ILE A 14 20.24 -55.42 26.23
N ALA A 15 20.30 -55.61 24.91
CA ALA A 15 20.83 -54.67 23.94
C ALA A 15 19.94 -53.44 23.97
N GLY A 16 20.41 -52.34 24.56
CA GLY A 16 19.72 -51.04 24.51
C GLY A 16 19.91 -50.40 23.14
N ALA A 17 18.85 -50.40 22.32
CA ALA A 17 18.81 -49.59 21.15
C ALA A 17 18.66 -48.12 21.60
N ALA A 18 19.70 -47.29 21.47
CA ALA A 18 19.63 -45.88 21.67
C ALA A 18 18.89 -45.24 20.48
N LEU A 19 17.63 -44.89 20.67
CA LEU A 19 16.92 -44.00 19.75
C LEU A 19 17.54 -42.60 19.90
N ALA A 20 18.31 -42.18 18.92
CA ALA A 20 18.74 -40.78 18.81
C ALA A 20 17.55 -39.91 18.42
N LEU A 21 16.96 -39.18 19.38
CA LEU A 21 16.03 -38.10 19.07
C LEU A 21 16.84 -36.97 18.37
N VAL A 22 16.68 -36.86 17.08
CA VAL A 22 17.15 -35.67 16.33
C VAL A 22 16.13 -34.55 16.58
N PRO A 23 16.53 -33.42 17.21
CA PRO A 23 15.63 -32.31 17.38
C PRO A 23 15.32 -31.73 15.97
N ALA A 24 14.04 -31.75 15.58
CA ALA A 24 13.57 -31.06 14.40
C ALA A 24 13.72 -29.57 14.63
N MET A 25 14.73 -28.94 14.03
CA MET A 25 14.83 -27.48 13.98
C MET A 25 13.69 -26.95 13.11
N PRO A 26 12.91 -25.95 13.61
CA PRO A 26 11.92 -25.28 12.76
C PRO A 26 12.68 -24.57 11.63
N VAL A 27 12.43 -24.99 10.40
CA VAL A 27 12.86 -24.27 9.22
C VAL A 27 12.06 -22.98 9.20
N LEU A 28 12.69 -21.86 9.58
CA LEU A 28 12.12 -20.53 9.35
C LEU A 28 11.96 -20.37 7.84
N ALA A 29 10.72 -20.42 7.38
CA ALA A 29 10.40 -20.05 5.99
C ALA A 29 10.91 -18.62 5.76
N PRO A 30 11.67 -18.36 4.68
CA PRO A 30 12.08 -17.00 4.36
C PRO A 30 10.82 -16.15 4.23
N ALA A 31 10.78 -15.01 4.93
CA ALA A 31 9.73 -14.02 4.75
C ALA A 31 9.69 -13.68 3.27
N ALA A 32 8.54 -13.91 2.64
CA ALA A 32 8.34 -13.52 1.24
C ALA A 32 8.59 -12.02 1.17
N ILE A 33 9.73 -11.62 0.60
CA ILE A 33 9.99 -10.24 0.23
C ILE A 33 8.93 -9.95 -0.83
N ALA A 34 7.98 -9.07 -0.49
CA ALA A 34 6.99 -8.61 -1.45
C ALA A 34 7.74 -8.10 -2.67
N ALA A 35 7.51 -8.71 -3.82
CA ALA A 35 8.13 -8.28 -5.07
C ALA A 35 7.82 -6.79 -5.25
N PRO A 36 8.78 -5.96 -5.71
CA PRO A 36 8.49 -4.58 -6.05
C PRO A 36 7.32 -4.59 -7.01
N VAL A 37 6.26 -3.88 -6.63
CA VAL A 37 5.03 -3.81 -7.44
C VAL A 37 5.45 -3.26 -8.79
N ALA A 38 5.19 -4.05 -9.83
CA ALA A 38 5.57 -3.69 -11.18
C ALA A 38 4.99 -2.30 -11.50
N SER A 39 5.80 -1.47 -12.16
CA SER A 39 5.40 -0.14 -12.65
C SER A 39 4.22 -0.15 -13.63
N ASP A 40 3.65 -1.32 -13.90
CA ASP A 40 2.61 -1.58 -14.90
C ASP A 40 1.18 -1.51 -14.33
N ASP A 41 1.04 -1.30 -13.03
CA ASP A 41 -0.29 -1.16 -12.42
C ASP A 41 -0.93 0.19 -12.83
N PRO A 42 -2.21 0.17 -13.27
CA PRO A 42 -2.90 1.36 -13.78
C PRO A 42 -2.98 2.52 -12.76
N VAL A 43 -3.04 2.22 -11.45
CA VAL A 43 -3.14 3.26 -10.42
C VAL A 43 -1.79 3.95 -10.24
N SER A 44 -0.69 3.19 -10.23
CA SER A 44 0.67 3.75 -10.15
C SER A 44 0.98 4.59 -11.39
N GLN A 45 0.69 4.10 -12.59
CA GLN A 45 0.90 4.83 -13.84
C GLN A 45 0.08 6.12 -13.88
N MET A 46 -1.17 6.06 -13.44
CA MET A 46 -2.04 7.23 -13.36
C MET A 46 -1.45 8.29 -12.43
N PHE A 47 -0.93 7.93 -11.25
CA PHE A 47 -0.35 8.91 -10.35
C PHE A 47 1.01 9.46 -10.81
N VAL A 48 1.79 8.69 -11.56
CA VAL A 48 2.98 9.22 -12.24
C VAL A 48 2.57 10.29 -13.25
N TRP A 49 1.59 9.98 -14.14
CA TRP A 49 1.05 10.97 -15.06
C TRP A 49 0.48 12.20 -14.33
N TRP A 50 -0.28 11.97 -13.27
CA TRP A 50 -0.91 13.00 -12.45
C TRP A 50 0.09 14.03 -11.93
N ASN A 51 1.20 13.56 -11.34
CA ASN A 51 2.26 14.42 -10.82
C ASN A 51 2.89 15.29 -11.93
N GLU A 52 3.03 14.76 -13.13
CA GLU A 52 3.51 15.52 -14.29
C GLU A 52 2.44 16.48 -14.84
N ALA A 53 1.18 16.10 -14.79
CA ALA A 53 0.07 16.95 -15.24
C ALA A 53 -0.04 18.24 -14.40
N PHE A 54 0.27 18.22 -13.11
CA PHE A 54 0.33 19.45 -12.29
C PHE A 54 1.41 20.43 -12.76
N LYS A 55 2.51 19.93 -13.32
CA LYS A 55 3.62 20.76 -13.82
C LYS A 55 3.40 21.27 -15.25
N THR A 56 2.41 20.72 -15.94
CA THR A 56 2.18 20.99 -17.37
C THR A 56 0.90 21.80 -17.55
N PRO A 57 0.95 23.03 -18.10
CA PRO A 57 -0.26 23.77 -18.48
C PRO A 57 -1.18 22.92 -19.38
N GLY A 58 -2.46 22.80 -19.02
CA GLY A 58 -3.42 21.97 -19.75
C GLY A 58 -3.26 20.47 -19.53
N GLY A 59 -2.38 20.03 -18.62
CA GLY A 59 -2.15 18.62 -18.32
C GLY A 59 -3.42 17.87 -17.88
N PHE A 60 -4.34 18.57 -17.24
CA PHE A 60 -5.64 18.03 -16.80
C PHE A 60 -6.77 18.23 -17.82
N SER A 61 -6.51 18.00 -19.11
CA SER A 61 -7.60 17.98 -20.10
C SER A 61 -8.46 16.72 -19.98
N PRO A 62 -9.74 16.76 -20.39
CA PRO A 62 -10.58 15.56 -20.41
C PRO A 62 -9.98 14.41 -21.22
N GLU A 63 -9.33 14.72 -22.37
CA GLU A 63 -8.65 13.71 -23.19
C GLU A 63 -7.53 12.99 -22.41
N ASN A 64 -6.78 13.73 -21.61
CA ASN A 64 -5.71 13.14 -20.81
C ASN A 64 -6.27 12.25 -19.69
N PHE A 65 -7.37 12.66 -19.06
CA PHE A 65 -8.07 11.80 -18.09
C PHE A 65 -8.59 10.52 -18.73
N ARG A 66 -9.15 10.57 -19.95
CA ARG A 66 -9.66 9.39 -20.68
C ARG A 66 -8.62 8.32 -20.96
N LYS A 67 -7.34 8.66 -20.92
CA LYS A 67 -6.25 7.67 -21.05
C LYS A 67 -6.18 6.74 -19.83
N HIS A 68 -6.58 7.23 -18.67
CA HIS A 68 -6.44 6.54 -17.39
C HIS A 68 -7.78 6.16 -16.74
N PHE A 69 -8.85 6.89 -17.05
CA PHE A 69 -10.14 6.78 -16.38
C PHE A 69 -11.25 6.36 -17.35
N THR A 70 -12.29 5.70 -16.84
CA THR A 70 -13.55 5.51 -17.57
C THR A 70 -14.35 6.81 -17.59
N GLU A 71 -15.27 6.97 -18.56
CA GLU A 71 -16.06 8.22 -18.72
C GLU A 71 -16.84 8.59 -17.45
N ASP A 72 -17.35 7.60 -16.74
CA ASP A 72 -18.15 7.72 -15.53
C ASP A 72 -17.33 7.66 -14.23
N ALA A 73 -16.01 7.77 -14.32
CA ALA A 73 -15.11 7.59 -13.18
C ALA A 73 -15.44 8.51 -12.02
N THR A 74 -15.40 7.97 -10.80
CA THR A 74 -15.74 8.71 -9.57
C THR A 74 -14.55 8.88 -8.63
N LEU A 75 -14.55 9.97 -7.86
CA LEU A 75 -13.73 10.12 -6.66
C LEU A 75 -14.63 10.14 -5.43
N VAL A 76 -14.38 9.21 -4.53
CA VAL A 76 -15.03 9.13 -3.23
C VAL A 76 -14.01 9.46 -2.16
N LEU A 77 -14.23 10.56 -1.43
CA LEU A 77 -13.40 10.94 -0.28
C LEU A 77 -14.23 10.85 0.99
N GLU A 78 -13.70 10.09 1.96
CA GLU A 78 -14.32 9.98 3.30
C GLU A 78 -15.82 9.59 3.21
N GLY A 79 -16.14 8.67 2.27
CA GLY A 79 -17.49 8.16 2.03
C GLY A 79 -18.40 9.06 1.21
N LYS A 80 -17.93 10.20 0.69
CA LYS A 80 -18.70 11.11 -0.17
C LYS A 80 -18.14 11.15 -1.57
N THR A 81 -19.00 11.02 -2.58
CA THR A 81 -18.62 11.27 -3.97
C THR A 81 -18.39 12.76 -4.16
N VAL A 82 -17.15 13.13 -4.45
CA VAL A 82 -16.74 14.54 -4.62
C VAL A 82 -16.49 14.91 -6.08
N ILE A 83 -16.22 13.91 -6.93
CA ILE A 83 -16.07 14.09 -8.38
C ILE A 83 -16.85 12.97 -9.10
N ASN A 84 -17.48 13.31 -10.21
CA ASN A 84 -18.19 12.38 -11.06
C ASN A 84 -17.89 12.69 -12.52
N GLY A 85 -17.50 11.64 -13.28
CA GLY A 85 -17.18 11.70 -14.68
C GLY A 85 -15.88 12.44 -15.02
N VAL A 86 -15.30 12.11 -16.16
CA VAL A 86 -14.02 12.65 -16.65
C VAL A 86 -14.03 14.18 -16.72
N GLU A 87 -15.13 14.78 -17.17
CA GLU A 87 -15.27 16.25 -17.22
C GLU A 87 -15.21 16.88 -15.80
N GLY A 88 -15.80 16.20 -14.80
CA GLY A 88 -15.73 16.61 -13.40
C GLY A 88 -14.31 16.57 -12.88
N TRP A 89 -13.55 15.51 -13.20
CA TRP A 89 -12.15 15.39 -12.87
C TRP A 89 -11.32 16.52 -13.48
N ALA A 90 -11.44 16.73 -14.79
CA ALA A 90 -10.70 17.78 -15.49
C ALA A 90 -10.98 19.17 -14.89
N LYS A 91 -12.26 19.54 -14.77
CA LYS A 91 -12.67 20.84 -14.20
C LYS A 91 -12.15 21.05 -12.77
N HIS A 92 -12.19 20.01 -11.93
CA HIS A 92 -11.76 20.12 -10.54
C HIS A 92 -10.25 20.41 -10.44
N PHE A 93 -9.42 19.65 -11.18
CA PHE A 93 -7.96 19.79 -11.09
C PHE A 93 -7.39 20.97 -11.89
N GLN A 94 -8.02 21.34 -12.99
CA GLN A 94 -7.74 22.62 -13.67
C GLN A 94 -7.96 23.81 -12.73
N LYS A 95 -9.03 23.79 -11.92
CA LYS A 95 -9.29 24.87 -10.95
C LYS A 95 -8.22 24.92 -9.85
N ILE A 96 -7.75 23.76 -9.36
CA ILE A 96 -6.66 23.72 -8.38
C ILE A 96 -5.38 24.27 -8.99
N GLN A 97 -5.02 23.83 -10.19
CA GLN A 97 -3.82 24.27 -10.90
C GLN A 97 -3.86 25.78 -11.20
N ALA A 98 -4.98 26.30 -11.71
CA ALA A 98 -5.17 27.70 -12.01
C ALA A 98 -5.08 28.60 -10.74
N GLY A 99 -5.43 28.06 -9.57
CA GLY A 99 -5.27 28.72 -8.28
C GLY A 99 -3.85 28.62 -7.70
N GLY A 100 -2.85 28.15 -8.47
CA GLY A 100 -1.48 27.96 -8.00
C GLY A 100 -1.31 26.84 -6.99
N GLY A 101 -2.31 25.95 -6.88
CA GLY A 101 -2.24 24.75 -6.06
C GLY A 101 -1.44 23.65 -6.75
N ASP A 102 -0.69 22.89 -5.97
CA ASP A 102 0.09 21.74 -6.39
C ASP A 102 -0.22 20.57 -5.46
N VAL A 103 -0.48 19.38 -6.03
CA VAL A 103 -0.74 18.15 -5.28
C VAL A 103 0.09 17.03 -5.87
N GLU A 104 0.96 16.46 -5.08
CA GLU A 104 1.81 15.34 -5.45
C GLU A 104 1.41 14.10 -4.67
N ILE A 105 1.22 13.01 -5.37
CA ILE A 105 1.06 11.68 -4.78
C ILE A 105 2.42 11.00 -4.81
N VAL A 106 2.95 10.64 -3.65
CA VAL A 106 4.28 10.03 -3.57
C VAL A 106 4.22 8.61 -4.11
N VAL A 107 5.01 8.35 -5.16
CA VAL A 107 5.22 7.02 -5.72
C VAL A 107 6.72 6.69 -5.66
N PRO A 108 7.09 5.43 -5.38
CA PRO A 108 6.21 4.29 -5.11
C PRO A 108 5.42 4.48 -3.80
N PHE A 109 4.25 3.84 -3.73
CA PHE A 109 3.42 3.87 -2.52
C PHE A 109 4.14 3.20 -1.34
N LYS A 110 3.73 3.54 -0.11
CA LYS A 110 4.23 2.89 1.11
C LYS A 110 3.83 1.41 1.15
N ASP A 111 2.62 1.13 0.69
CA ASP A 111 2.10 -0.22 0.54
C ASP A 111 1.08 -0.27 -0.59
N MET A 112 1.05 -1.39 -1.31
CA MET A 112 0.10 -1.64 -2.39
C MET A 112 -0.12 -3.13 -2.58
N PHE A 113 -1.39 -3.52 -2.79
CA PHE A 113 -1.76 -4.88 -3.18
C PHE A 113 -3.03 -4.88 -4.04
N ARG A 114 -3.21 -5.94 -4.80
CA ARG A 114 -4.37 -6.08 -5.69
C ARG A 114 -5.24 -7.27 -5.27
N VAL A 115 -6.56 -7.06 -5.27
CA VAL A 115 -7.55 -8.12 -5.08
C VAL A 115 -8.62 -7.96 -6.16
N GLY A 116 -8.65 -8.89 -7.11
CA GLY A 116 -9.58 -8.82 -8.24
C GLY A 116 -9.40 -7.55 -9.08
N ASP A 117 -10.45 -6.78 -9.16
CA ASP A 117 -10.51 -5.50 -9.86
C ASP A 117 -10.05 -4.29 -9.01
N ARG A 118 -9.65 -4.52 -7.76
CA ARG A 118 -9.27 -3.45 -6.82
C ARG A 118 -7.78 -3.44 -6.56
N VAL A 119 -7.20 -2.25 -6.66
CA VAL A 119 -5.82 -1.95 -6.28
C VAL A 119 -5.86 -1.09 -5.03
N TYR A 120 -5.43 -1.66 -3.91
CA TYR A 120 -5.35 -0.98 -2.63
C TYR A 120 -4.02 -0.27 -2.49
N THR A 121 -4.03 0.94 -1.94
CA THR A 121 -2.83 1.75 -1.76
C THR A 121 -2.80 2.40 -0.39
N TYR A 122 -1.58 2.53 0.16
CA TYR A 122 -1.28 3.39 1.29
C TYR A 122 -0.12 4.30 0.90
N HIS A 123 -0.33 5.62 0.94
CA HIS A 123 0.61 6.56 0.37
C HIS A 123 0.56 7.94 1.05
N VAL A 124 1.58 8.74 0.76
CA VAL A 124 1.66 10.14 1.17
C VAL A 124 1.12 11.03 0.05
N ILE A 125 0.32 12.01 0.44
CA ILE A 125 -0.11 13.12 -0.40
C ILE A 125 0.57 14.38 0.12
N ARG A 126 1.31 15.05 -0.75
CA ARG A 126 1.88 16.38 -0.49
C ARG A 126 1.05 17.42 -1.21
N SER A 127 0.81 18.55 -0.59
CA SER A 127 0.16 19.66 -1.27
C SER A 127 0.80 20.98 -0.92
N ARG A 128 0.74 21.90 -1.87
CA ARG A 128 1.18 23.30 -1.68
C ARG A 128 0.07 24.21 -2.19
N ARG A 129 -0.27 25.19 -1.39
CA ARG A 129 -1.21 26.24 -1.78
C ARG A 129 -0.90 27.52 -1.03
N ASP A 130 -0.86 28.65 -1.73
CA ASP A 130 -0.60 29.97 -1.14
C ASP A 130 0.67 29.99 -0.28
N GLY A 131 1.74 29.33 -0.74
CA GLY A 131 3.01 29.19 -0.03
C GLY A 131 2.99 28.27 1.20
N LYS A 132 1.84 27.69 1.55
CA LYS A 132 1.71 26.73 2.64
C LYS A 132 1.79 25.31 2.11
N THR A 133 2.57 24.48 2.79
CA THR A 133 2.64 23.04 2.51
C THR A 133 1.79 22.26 3.50
N ALA A 134 1.11 21.25 3.03
CA ALA A 134 0.43 20.24 3.85
C ALA A 134 0.84 18.83 3.42
N CYS A 135 0.70 17.89 4.32
CA CYS A 135 1.03 16.50 4.10
C CYS A 135 -0.04 15.63 4.72
N SER A 136 -0.49 14.62 4.00
CA SER A 136 -1.50 13.68 4.47
C SER A 136 -1.06 12.25 4.20
N LEU A 137 -1.46 11.34 5.07
CA LEU A 137 -1.49 9.91 4.78
C LEU A 137 -2.86 9.57 4.20
N ALA A 138 -2.86 8.82 3.11
CA ALA A 138 -4.08 8.35 2.47
C ALA A 138 -4.06 6.83 2.33
N ALA A 139 -5.20 6.22 2.56
CA ALA A 139 -5.44 4.80 2.33
C ALA A 139 -6.73 4.61 1.54
N GLY A 140 -6.75 3.65 0.63
CA GLY A 140 -7.93 3.40 -0.17
C GLY A 140 -7.70 2.43 -1.30
N HIS A 141 -8.52 2.52 -2.33
CA HIS A 141 -8.38 1.66 -3.51
C HIS A 141 -8.87 2.34 -4.78
N GLY A 142 -8.26 1.95 -5.90
CA GLY A 142 -8.79 2.14 -7.24
C GLY A 142 -9.57 0.92 -7.70
N VAL A 143 -10.71 1.11 -8.33
CA VAL A 143 -11.47 0.06 -9.04
C VAL A 143 -11.11 0.11 -10.51
N ILE A 144 -10.66 -1.01 -11.06
CA ILE A 144 -10.24 -1.12 -12.45
C ILE A 144 -11.34 -1.81 -13.27
N ARG A 145 -11.72 -1.16 -14.37
CA ARG A 145 -12.66 -1.69 -15.36
C ARG A 145 -12.08 -1.46 -16.76
N ASP A 146 -11.95 -2.52 -17.54
CA ASP A 146 -11.40 -2.48 -18.90
C ASP A 146 -10.02 -1.80 -18.99
N GLY A 147 -9.15 -2.08 -18.00
CA GLY A 147 -7.81 -1.52 -17.92
C GLY A 147 -7.73 -0.06 -17.46
N LYS A 148 -8.86 0.58 -17.15
CA LYS A 148 -8.95 1.97 -16.69
C LYS A 148 -9.54 2.06 -15.29
N ILE A 149 -9.28 3.17 -14.64
CA ILE A 149 -9.81 3.47 -13.30
C ILE A 149 -11.26 3.91 -13.42
N ALA A 150 -12.18 3.15 -12.81
CA ALA A 150 -13.60 3.47 -12.75
C ALA A 150 -13.97 4.20 -11.44
N SER A 151 -13.20 4.03 -10.39
CA SER A 151 -13.41 4.75 -9.14
C SER A 151 -12.11 4.84 -8.35
N ILE A 152 -11.91 5.93 -7.64
CA ILE A 152 -10.93 6.05 -6.56
C ILE A 152 -11.70 6.32 -5.27
N VAL A 153 -11.46 5.48 -4.26
CA VAL A 153 -12.05 5.60 -2.93
C VAL A 153 -10.93 5.79 -1.92
N LEU A 154 -10.92 6.92 -1.23
CA LEU A 154 -9.87 7.27 -0.27
C LEU A 154 -10.43 7.76 1.05
N VAL A 155 -9.72 7.42 2.12
CA VAL A 155 -9.72 8.14 3.38
C VAL A 155 -8.34 8.76 3.58
N ARG A 156 -8.27 9.92 4.22
CA ARG A 156 -7.00 10.61 4.44
C ARG A 156 -6.97 11.26 5.81
N SER A 157 -5.77 11.36 6.36
CA SER A 157 -5.47 12.05 7.61
C SER A 157 -4.38 13.06 7.36
N GLU A 158 -4.66 14.33 7.59
CA GLU A 158 -3.65 15.39 7.53
C GLU A 158 -2.70 15.23 8.72
N LEU A 159 -1.39 15.34 8.46
CA LEU A 159 -0.35 15.25 9.46
C LEU A 159 -0.08 16.63 10.06
N ASP A 160 -0.17 16.72 11.38
CA ASP A 160 0.12 17.93 12.13
C ASP A 160 1.47 17.82 12.86
N PRO A 161 2.54 18.44 12.35
CA PRO A 161 3.87 18.39 12.98
C PRO A 161 3.88 18.95 14.41
N ALA A 162 2.96 19.88 14.74
CA ALA A 162 2.86 20.41 16.10
C ALA A 162 2.36 19.36 17.10
N LYS A 163 1.69 18.32 16.60
CA LYS A 163 1.27 17.15 17.39
C LYS A 163 2.23 15.96 17.29
N GLY A 164 3.43 16.16 16.73
CA GLY A 164 4.40 15.10 16.51
C GLY A 164 4.03 14.15 15.36
N GLN A 165 3.05 14.48 14.54
CA GLN A 165 2.65 13.69 13.37
C GLN A 165 3.51 14.09 12.18
N THR A 166 4.48 13.27 11.84
CA THR A 166 5.42 13.50 10.74
C THR A 166 5.59 12.25 9.90
N ASP A 167 6.00 12.43 8.65
CA ASP A 167 6.40 11.36 7.76
C ASP A 167 7.63 11.80 6.97
N PRO A 168 8.66 10.93 6.81
CA PRO A 168 9.88 11.31 6.09
C PRO A 168 9.67 11.64 4.62
N GLN A 169 8.57 11.21 4.04
CA GLN A 169 8.19 11.55 2.67
C GLN A 169 7.47 12.91 2.56
N CYS A 170 7.11 13.57 3.66
CA CYS A 170 6.55 14.93 3.62
C CYS A 170 7.62 15.95 3.19
N TRP A 171 7.18 17.03 2.53
CA TRP A 171 8.10 18.14 2.28
C TRP A 171 8.53 18.76 3.61
N THR A 172 9.81 18.96 3.76
CA THR A 172 10.35 19.82 4.81
C THR A 172 9.96 21.27 4.51
N ARG A 173 9.53 22.00 5.54
CA ARG A 173 9.19 23.41 5.45
C ARG A 173 10.42 24.27 5.18
#